data_d67dacad185aaca282de765ae590eb70
#
_entry.id   d67dacad185aaca282de765ae590eb70
#
_cell.length_a   1.000
_cell.length_b   1.000
_cell.length_c   1.000
_cell.angle_alpha   90.00
_cell.angle_beta   90.00
_cell.angle_gamma   90.00
#
_symmetry.space_group_name_H-M   'P 1'
#
loop_
_entity.id
_entity.type
_entity.pdbx_description
1 polymer ?
#
loop_
_entity_poly.entity_id
_entity_poly.type
_entity_poly.pdbx_seq_one_letter_code
_entity_poly.pdbx_strand_id
1 'polypeptide(L)'
;DRTDTDPVVMIGGPFTSSNPYPLTPFADVIIIGDGEQIVPVVSEALRESATREDFYDLIDGMPGIFLPARHSHEPQWATAPKELLPAYSQIVTPHSELSNMFLVEAQRGCPRPCTFCLARTMYGPNRNNGAQDLLDVIPDWATKVGLVGAALSDFPHTKFVGRTLTERGVKLGVSSIRADTVDAELAEILKAGGLRTFTVASDAPSERLRRWLKKGITTEDLLKTAQISRDLGFSGLKVYMMIGLGPENDDDISELISFTKELAGINRIALGISPFVPKRHTPHFADPFAGVGVIEKRLKRIQKELRTTAE
;
A
#
# COMPACT_ATOMS: atom_id res chain seq x y z
N ASP A 1 -9.94 27.54 18.42
CA ASP A 1 -9.58 27.05 19.76
C ASP A 1 -10.70 26.10 20.20
N ARG A 2 -10.36 24.87 20.57
CA ARG A 2 -11.32 23.86 21.04
C ARG A 2 -11.50 23.94 22.55
N THR A 3 -12.69 23.64 23.02
CA THR A 3 -13.07 23.61 24.43
C THR A 3 -13.52 22.21 24.83
N ASP A 4 -13.73 21.96 26.13
CA ASP A 4 -14.22 20.66 26.62
C ASP A 4 -15.65 20.33 26.18
N THR A 5 -16.39 21.30 25.64
CA THR A 5 -17.75 21.12 25.12
C THR A 5 -17.74 20.75 23.62
N ASP A 6 -16.60 20.85 22.94
CA ASP A 6 -16.50 20.45 21.53
C ASP A 6 -16.47 18.92 21.39
N PRO A 7 -16.87 18.37 20.24
CA PRO A 7 -16.81 16.91 20.01
C PRO A 7 -15.41 16.34 20.21
N VAL A 8 -15.32 15.09 20.71
CA VAL A 8 -14.06 14.33 20.78
C VAL A 8 -13.58 14.04 19.37
N VAL A 9 -12.34 14.40 19.07
CA VAL A 9 -11.68 14.10 17.79
C VAL A 9 -10.84 12.86 17.92
N MET A 10 -11.23 11.81 17.18
CA MET A 10 -10.48 10.56 17.08
C MET A 10 -9.85 10.42 15.69
N ILE A 11 -8.58 10.04 15.63
CA ILE A 11 -7.83 9.84 14.39
C ILE A 11 -7.27 8.42 14.39
N GLY A 12 -7.44 7.70 13.28
CA GLY A 12 -6.90 6.35 13.08
C GLY A 12 -6.44 6.11 11.65
N GLY A 13 -6.10 4.87 11.35
CA GLY A 13 -5.70 4.44 10.01
C GLY A 13 -4.18 4.45 9.77
N PRO A 14 -3.71 4.16 8.55
CA PRO A 14 -2.29 3.93 8.28
C PRO A 14 -1.36 5.10 8.62
N PHE A 15 -1.86 6.33 8.60
CA PHE A 15 -1.07 7.51 8.93
C PHE A 15 -0.64 7.53 10.40
N THR A 16 -1.52 7.13 11.32
CA THR A 16 -1.21 7.09 12.76
C THR A 16 -0.13 6.05 13.07
N SER A 17 -0.13 4.92 12.38
CA SER A 17 0.91 3.89 12.49
C SER A 17 2.24 4.31 11.84
N SER A 18 2.23 5.29 10.94
CA SER A 18 3.46 5.84 10.36
C SER A 18 4.15 6.81 11.32
N ASN A 19 3.42 7.83 11.78
CA ASN A 19 3.90 8.81 12.76
C ASN A 19 2.71 9.54 13.41
N PRO A 20 2.30 9.20 14.63
CA PRO A 20 1.17 9.83 15.30
C PRO A 20 1.46 11.24 15.83
N TYR A 21 2.72 11.59 16.10
CA TYR A 21 3.07 12.82 16.82
C TYR A 21 2.65 14.13 16.13
N PRO A 22 2.70 14.27 14.79
CA PRO A 22 2.19 15.48 14.15
C PRO A 22 0.68 15.67 14.31
N LEU A 23 -0.05 14.62 14.71
CA LEU A 23 -1.50 14.65 14.91
C LEU A 23 -1.89 15.05 16.34
N THR A 24 -0.98 14.97 17.30
CA THR A 24 -1.27 15.20 18.72
C THR A 24 -1.90 16.56 19.04
N PRO A 25 -1.59 17.66 18.34
CA PRO A 25 -2.26 18.95 18.58
C PRO A 25 -3.71 19.01 18.10
N PHE A 26 -4.16 18.03 17.30
CA PHE A 26 -5.44 18.03 16.61
C PHE A 26 -6.40 16.94 17.05
N ALA A 27 -5.92 15.96 17.81
CA ALA A 27 -6.67 14.79 18.22
C ALA A 27 -6.71 14.63 19.74
N ASP A 28 -7.86 14.20 20.25
CA ASP A 28 -8.03 13.80 21.64
C ASP A 28 -7.63 12.31 21.83
N VAL A 29 -7.95 11.49 20.82
CA VAL A 29 -7.62 10.07 20.79
C VAL A 29 -6.99 9.72 19.44
N ILE A 30 -5.85 9.06 19.47
CA ILE A 30 -5.20 8.52 18.28
C ILE A 30 -5.19 7.00 18.38
N ILE A 31 -5.78 6.32 17.38
CA ILE A 31 -5.82 4.87 17.30
C ILE A 31 -4.65 4.39 16.42
N ILE A 32 -3.79 3.53 16.97
CA ILE A 32 -2.60 3.00 16.30
C ILE A 32 -2.73 1.49 16.14
N GLY A 33 -2.69 1.02 14.90
CA GLY A 33 -2.85 -0.39 14.54
C GLY A 33 -4.21 -0.70 13.92
N ASP A 34 -4.67 -1.94 14.09
CA ASP A 34 -5.91 -2.46 13.51
C ASP A 34 -7.13 -1.93 14.28
N GLY A 35 -8.12 -1.41 13.57
CA GLY A 35 -9.29 -0.75 14.16
C GLY A 35 -10.46 -1.68 14.51
N GLU A 36 -10.50 -2.90 13.99
CA GLU A 36 -11.66 -3.78 14.02
C GLU A 36 -12.16 -4.09 15.45
N GLN A 37 -11.23 -4.25 16.38
CA GLN A 37 -11.55 -4.53 17.79
C GLN A 37 -11.67 -3.25 18.61
N ILE A 38 -10.86 -2.24 18.31
CA ILE A 38 -10.76 -1.02 19.11
C ILE A 38 -11.95 -0.08 18.86
N VAL A 39 -12.36 0.13 17.61
CA VAL A 39 -13.42 1.08 17.28
C VAL A 39 -14.74 0.77 17.98
N PRO A 40 -15.23 -0.49 18.01
CA PRO A 40 -16.42 -0.84 18.80
C PRO A 40 -16.30 -0.53 20.29
N VAL A 41 -15.16 -0.88 20.91
CA VAL A 41 -14.91 -0.66 22.34
C VAL A 41 -14.88 0.82 22.68
N VAL A 42 -14.17 1.63 21.88
CA VAL A 42 -14.10 3.09 22.07
C VAL A 42 -15.47 3.73 21.85
N SER A 43 -16.25 3.24 20.89
CA SER A 43 -17.62 3.73 20.65
C SER A 43 -18.56 3.41 21.82
N GLU A 44 -18.40 2.24 22.45
CA GLU A 44 -19.18 1.89 23.63
C GLU A 44 -18.78 2.74 24.82
N ALA A 45 -17.47 2.86 25.11
CA ALA A 45 -16.96 3.71 26.16
C ALA A 45 -17.48 5.16 26.04
N LEU A 46 -17.52 5.70 24.81
CA LEU A 46 -18.05 7.05 24.57
C LEU A 46 -19.55 7.15 24.89
N ARG A 47 -20.34 6.09 24.64
CA ARG A 47 -21.78 6.07 24.98
C ARG A 47 -22.07 5.94 26.45
N GLU A 48 -21.22 5.21 27.18
CA GLU A 48 -21.36 4.96 28.62
C GLU A 48 -20.83 6.10 29.49
N SER A 49 -19.97 6.96 28.95
CA SER A 49 -19.33 8.03 29.70
C SER A 49 -20.28 9.20 29.92
N ALA A 50 -20.29 9.75 31.13
CA ALA A 50 -21.01 10.96 31.48
C ALA A 50 -20.21 12.22 31.15
N THR A 51 -18.89 12.15 31.23
CA THR A 51 -17.96 13.22 30.96
C THR A 51 -16.85 12.77 30.02
N ARG A 52 -16.12 13.74 29.47
CA ARG A 52 -14.94 13.45 28.64
C ARG A 52 -13.83 12.74 29.46
N GLU A 53 -13.68 13.10 30.70
CA GLU A 53 -12.68 12.48 31.58
C GLU A 53 -13.02 11.03 31.88
N ASP A 54 -14.29 10.71 32.18
CA ASP A 54 -14.77 9.33 32.35
C ASP A 54 -14.50 8.50 31.07
N PHE A 55 -14.69 9.10 29.91
CA PHE A 55 -14.40 8.44 28.65
C PHE A 55 -12.91 8.11 28.53
N TYR A 56 -12.03 9.06 28.84
CA TYR A 56 -10.59 8.80 28.77
C TYR A 56 -10.15 7.74 29.77
N ASP A 57 -10.72 7.74 30.99
CA ASP A 57 -10.41 6.73 32.00
C ASP A 57 -10.81 5.31 31.55
N LEU A 58 -11.93 5.18 30.83
CA LEU A 58 -12.38 3.88 30.30
C LEU A 58 -11.47 3.30 29.22
N ILE A 59 -10.82 4.14 28.41
CA ILE A 59 -10.01 3.68 27.29
C ILE A 59 -8.49 3.77 27.56
N ASP A 60 -8.08 4.37 28.67
CA ASP A 60 -6.66 4.55 29.00
C ASP A 60 -5.96 3.19 29.20
N GLY A 61 -4.74 3.07 28.68
CA GLY A 61 -3.94 1.85 28.77
C GLY A 61 -4.37 0.71 27.81
N MET A 62 -5.43 0.89 27.02
CA MET A 62 -5.80 -0.11 26.01
C MET A 62 -4.78 -0.17 24.87
N PRO A 63 -4.43 -1.36 24.34
CA PRO A 63 -3.60 -1.48 23.16
C PRO A 63 -4.17 -0.66 22.00
N GLY A 64 -3.32 0.10 21.32
CA GLY A 64 -3.70 0.95 20.20
C GLY A 64 -4.26 2.31 20.59
N ILE A 65 -4.54 2.59 21.86
CA ILE A 65 -5.07 3.88 22.31
C ILE A 65 -3.93 4.80 22.74
N PHE A 66 -3.76 5.90 22.03
CA PHE A 66 -2.83 6.96 22.35
C PHE A 66 -3.62 8.24 22.71
N LEU A 67 -3.56 8.64 23.96
CA LEU A 67 -4.17 9.88 24.48
C LEU A 67 -3.08 10.96 24.56
N PRO A 68 -3.01 11.92 23.61
CA PRO A 68 -1.93 12.91 23.60
C PRO A 68 -1.82 13.76 24.88
N ALA A 69 -2.94 14.00 25.56
CA ALA A 69 -2.95 14.74 26.82
C ALA A 69 -2.38 13.96 28.00
N ARG A 70 -2.33 12.63 27.94
CA ARG A 70 -1.93 11.74 29.05
C ARG A 70 -0.64 10.96 28.77
N HIS A 71 -0.37 10.63 27.50
CA HIS A 71 0.71 9.74 27.10
C HIS A 71 1.86 10.53 26.44
N SER A 72 3.06 10.27 26.85
CA SER A 72 4.29 10.80 26.21
C SER A 72 4.85 9.89 25.11
N HIS A 73 4.40 8.64 25.05
CA HIS A 73 4.92 7.60 24.14
C HIS A 73 3.76 6.83 23.51
N GLU A 74 4.02 6.26 22.33
CA GLU A 74 3.08 5.38 21.64
C GLU A 74 2.77 4.12 22.49
N PRO A 75 1.49 3.69 22.52
CA PRO A 75 1.10 2.43 23.16
C PRO A 75 1.57 1.22 22.33
N GLN A 76 1.37 0.03 22.88
CA GLN A 76 1.40 -1.19 22.08
C GLN A 76 0.32 -1.09 20.98
N TRP A 77 0.68 -1.41 19.73
CA TRP A 77 -0.25 -1.31 18.61
C TRP A 77 -1.33 -2.38 18.69
N ALA A 78 -2.55 -2.01 18.32
CA ALA A 78 -3.66 -2.94 18.23
C ALA A 78 -3.48 -3.89 17.05
N THR A 79 -3.85 -5.14 17.26
CA THR A 79 -3.83 -6.18 16.22
C THR A 79 -5.18 -6.88 16.19
N ALA A 80 -5.85 -6.88 15.05
CA ALA A 80 -7.13 -7.56 14.89
C ALA A 80 -6.96 -9.08 15.02
N PRO A 81 -7.81 -9.76 15.79
CA PRO A 81 -7.87 -11.20 15.81
C PRO A 81 -8.31 -11.74 14.44
N LYS A 82 -7.90 -12.97 14.13
CA LYS A 82 -8.16 -13.60 12.82
C LYS A 82 -9.65 -13.71 12.49
N GLU A 83 -10.47 -13.88 13.52
CA GLU A 83 -11.91 -14.05 13.42
C GLU A 83 -12.66 -12.82 12.90
N LEU A 84 -12.03 -11.64 12.98
CA LEU A 84 -12.53 -10.38 12.42
C LEU A 84 -12.06 -10.11 10.99
N LEU A 85 -11.32 -11.03 10.39
CA LEU A 85 -10.83 -10.95 9.02
C LEU A 85 -11.52 -11.98 8.13
N PRO A 86 -11.65 -11.76 6.83
CA PRO A 86 -11.16 -10.61 6.07
C PRO A 86 -11.97 -9.33 6.31
N ALA A 87 -11.30 -8.16 6.28
CA ALA A 87 -12.00 -6.90 6.17
C ALA A 87 -12.55 -6.72 4.75
N TYR A 88 -13.75 -6.16 4.63
CA TYR A 88 -14.41 -5.93 3.34
C TYR A 88 -15.30 -4.69 3.34
N SER A 89 -15.66 -4.21 2.15
CA SER A 89 -16.49 -3.03 1.98
C SER A 89 -17.87 -3.19 2.62
N GLN A 90 -18.20 -2.30 3.55
CA GLN A 90 -19.55 -2.16 4.11
C GLN A 90 -20.42 -1.25 3.25
N ILE A 91 -19.81 -0.35 2.49
CA ILE A 91 -20.46 0.59 1.61
C ILE A 91 -19.80 0.53 0.23
N VAL A 92 -20.59 0.34 -0.81
CA VAL A 92 -20.15 0.44 -2.22
C VAL A 92 -20.94 1.58 -2.87
N THR A 93 -20.23 2.53 -3.48
CA THR A 93 -20.83 3.75 -4.02
C THR A 93 -20.20 4.15 -5.35
N PRO A 94 -20.93 4.80 -6.27
CA PRO A 94 -20.34 5.37 -7.47
C PRO A 94 -19.52 6.66 -7.20
N HIS A 95 -19.61 7.23 -6.00
CA HIS A 95 -19.03 8.53 -5.65
C HIS A 95 -17.64 8.43 -5.00
N SER A 96 -16.96 7.30 -5.10
CA SER A 96 -15.59 7.10 -4.65
C SER A 96 -14.63 6.91 -5.83
N GLU A 97 -13.32 7.09 -5.58
CA GLU A 97 -12.27 6.81 -6.58
C GLU A 97 -12.35 5.36 -7.10
N LEU A 98 -12.65 4.40 -6.22
CA LEU A 98 -12.87 3.00 -6.57
C LEU A 98 -14.38 2.74 -6.80
N SER A 99 -14.98 3.55 -7.67
CA SER A 99 -16.40 3.55 -7.98
C SER A 99 -16.98 2.15 -8.22
N ASN A 100 -18.05 1.84 -7.48
CA ASN A 100 -18.80 0.57 -7.57
C ASN A 100 -17.93 -0.68 -7.41
N MET A 101 -16.83 -0.59 -6.67
CA MET A 101 -15.94 -1.72 -6.42
C MET A 101 -16.14 -2.24 -4.99
N PHE A 102 -16.45 -3.53 -4.87
CA PHE A 102 -16.42 -4.22 -3.59
C PHE A 102 -14.97 -4.58 -3.24
N LEU A 103 -14.46 -4.07 -2.16
CA LEU A 103 -13.09 -4.34 -1.70
C LEU A 103 -13.11 -5.48 -0.69
N VAL A 104 -12.17 -6.40 -0.80
CA VAL A 104 -11.95 -7.48 0.17
C VAL A 104 -10.47 -7.65 0.43
N GLU A 105 -10.10 -7.75 1.70
CA GLU A 105 -8.71 -7.87 2.12
C GLU A 105 -8.23 -9.32 2.03
N ALA A 106 -7.40 -9.63 1.02
CA ALA A 106 -6.82 -10.95 0.81
C ALA A 106 -5.72 -11.27 1.84
N GLN A 107 -4.92 -10.25 2.20
CA GLN A 107 -3.87 -10.40 3.18
C GLN A 107 -3.59 -9.09 3.91
N ARG A 108 -3.19 -9.17 5.18
CA ARG A 108 -2.71 -8.06 5.99
C ARG A 108 -1.24 -8.26 6.37
N GLY A 109 -0.44 -7.20 6.26
CA GLY A 109 1.02 -7.28 6.41
C GLY A 109 1.73 -7.66 5.13
N CYS A 110 3.04 -7.82 5.19
CA CYS A 110 3.87 -8.18 4.05
C CYS A 110 5.03 -9.06 4.49
N PRO A 111 5.30 -10.21 3.81
CA PRO A 111 6.39 -11.09 4.16
C PRO A 111 7.76 -10.57 3.69
N ARG A 112 7.79 -9.52 2.87
CA ARG A 112 9.00 -9.03 2.20
C ARG A 112 9.85 -8.14 3.11
N PRO A 113 11.20 -8.18 2.99
CA PRO A 113 12.13 -7.47 3.86
C PRO A 113 12.50 -6.06 3.38
N CYS A 114 11.68 -5.42 2.52
CA CYS A 114 12.01 -4.11 1.94
C CYS A 114 12.26 -3.07 3.03
N THR A 115 13.47 -2.51 3.10
CA THR A 115 13.94 -1.68 4.21
C THR A 115 13.31 -0.29 4.28
N PHE A 116 12.71 0.17 3.20
CA PHE A 116 12.03 1.49 3.12
C PHE A 116 10.54 1.43 3.47
N CYS A 117 9.95 0.24 3.56
CA CYS A 117 8.50 0.05 3.57
C CYS A 117 7.96 -0.16 4.98
N LEU A 118 6.90 0.56 5.32
CA LEU A 118 6.20 0.45 6.60
C LEU A 118 5.25 -0.74 6.71
N ALA A 119 4.85 -1.36 5.60
CA ALA A 119 3.78 -2.36 5.60
C ALA A 119 4.04 -3.53 6.58
N ARG A 120 5.31 -3.95 6.70
CA ARG A 120 5.70 -5.01 7.63
C ARG A 120 5.56 -4.60 9.10
N THR A 121 5.86 -3.33 9.41
CA THR A 121 5.77 -2.80 10.78
C THR A 121 4.34 -2.44 11.13
N MET A 122 3.66 -1.70 10.25
CA MET A 122 2.28 -1.21 10.47
C MET A 122 1.26 -2.32 10.71
N TYR A 123 1.38 -3.41 9.95
CA TYR A 123 0.38 -4.48 9.97
C TYR A 123 0.86 -5.73 10.71
N GLY A 124 2.05 -5.69 11.31
CA GLY A 124 2.65 -6.84 11.99
C GLY A 124 3.02 -7.99 11.04
N PRO A 125 3.05 -9.22 11.54
CA PRO A 125 3.30 -10.40 10.73
C PRO A 125 2.29 -10.55 9.60
N ASN A 126 2.75 -11.10 8.46
CA ASN A 126 1.85 -11.37 7.33
C ASN A 126 0.75 -12.37 7.73
N ARG A 127 -0.49 -11.97 7.53
CA ARG A 127 -1.70 -12.77 7.80
C ARG A 127 -2.47 -12.94 6.49
N ASN A 128 -2.59 -14.17 6.02
CA ASN A 128 -3.36 -14.52 4.83
C ASN A 128 -4.75 -15.00 5.24
N ASN A 129 -5.78 -14.52 4.56
CA ASN A 129 -7.13 -15.04 4.69
C ASN A 129 -7.30 -16.31 3.86
N GLY A 130 -8.28 -17.16 4.21
CA GLY A 130 -8.60 -18.33 3.42
C GLY A 130 -9.23 -17.95 2.07
N ALA A 131 -8.97 -18.73 1.03
CA ALA A 131 -9.57 -18.46 -0.27
C ALA A 131 -11.12 -18.51 -0.21
N GLN A 132 -11.68 -19.47 0.53
CA GLN A 132 -13.12 -19.61 0.67
C GLN A 132 -13.70 -18.48 1.51
N ASP A 133 -13.03 -18.09 2.60
CA ASP A 133 -13.45 -16.96 3.44
C ASP A 133 -13.59 -15.66 2.62
N LEU A 134 -12.66 -15.45 1.65
CA LEU A 134 -12.75 -14.31 0.74
C LEU A 134 -13.95 -14.41 -0.21
N LEU A 135 -14.19 -15.59 -0.76
CA LEU A 135 -15.28 -15.80 -1.73
C LEU A 135 -16.65 -15.71 -1.05
N ASP A 136 -16.77 -16.15 0.19
CA ASP A 136 -18.02 -16.18 0.95
C ASP A 136 -18.52 -14.77 1.35
N VAL A 137 -17.60 -13.82 1.57
CA VAL A 137 -17.98 -12.44 1.91
C VAL A 137 -18.27 -11.57 0.69
N ILE A 138 -17.94 -12.04 -0.53
CA ILE A 138 -18.23 -11.29 -1.78
C ILE A 138 -19.68 -11.56 -2.19
N PRO A 139 -20.55 -10.55 -2.18
CA PRO A 139 -21.96 -10.75 -2.51
C PRO A 139 -22.16 -10.97 -4.02
N ASP A 140 -23.21 -11.71 -4.39
CA ASP A 140 -23.51 -12.07 -5.77
C ASP A 140 -23.75 -10.87 -6.69
N TRP A 141 -24.19 -9.75 -6.13
CA TRP A 141 -24.38 -8.51 -6.91
C TRP A 141 -23.07 -7.78 -7.24
N ALA A 142 -21.93 -8.17 -6.66
CA ALA A 142 -20.65 -7.51 -6.89
C ALA A 142 -20.12 -7.83 -8.30
N THR A 143 -20.27 -6.90 -9.22
CA THR A 143 -19.74 -7.02 -10.59
C THR A 143 -18.28 -6.60 -10.73
N LYS A 144 -17.72 -5.98 -9.71
CA LYS A 144 -16.34 -5.52 -9.66
C LYS A 144 -15.78 -5.70 -8.25
N VAL A 145 -14.71 -6.45 -8.13
CA VAL A 145 -14.05 -6.78 -6.84
C VAL A 145 -12.62 -6.30 -6.85
N GLY A 146 -12.24 -5.56 -5.82
CA GLY A 146 -10.86 -5.16 -5.57
C GLY A 146 -10.22 -6.04 -4.49
N LEU A 147 -9.19 -6.78 -4.83
CA LEU A 147 -8.41 -7.54 -3.88
C LEU A 147 -7.39 -6.61 -3.21
N VAL A 148 -7.44 -6.52 -1.90
CA VAL A 148 -6.58 -5.65 -1.09
C VAL A 148 -5.51 -6.46 -0.38
N GLY A 149 -4.27 -5.98 -0.43
CA GLY A 149 -3.14 -6.58 0.25
C GLY A 149 -1.83 -5.85 -0.07
N ALA A 150 -0.90 -5.82 0.87
CA ALA A 150 0.37 -5.13 0.70
C ALA A 150 1.30 -5.82 -0.32
N ALA A 151 1.13 -7.12 -0.55
CA ALA A 151 1.88 -7.92 -1.51
C ALA A 151 0.96 -8.99 -2.13
N LEU A 152 -0.08 -8.54 -2.82
CA LEU A 152 -1.15 -9.41 -3.34
C LEU A 152 -0.63 -10.56 -4.20
N SER A 153 0.41 -10.34 -4.99
CA SER A 153 1.02 -11.39 -5.81
C SER A 153 1.79 -12.45 -5.00
N ASP A 154 2.06 -12.18 -3.71
CA ASP A 154 2.61 -13.17 -2.77
C ASP A 154 1.51 -13.92 -2.00
N PHE A 155 0.24 -13.53 -2.16
CA PHE A 155 -0.89 -14.22 -1.54
C PHE A 155 -1.07 -15.59 -2.21
N PRO A 156 -1.03 -16.71 -1.44
CA PRO A 156 -1.00 -18.05 -2.02
C PRO A 156 -2.20 -18.39 -2.91
N HIS A 157 -3.34 -17.76 -2.67
CA HIS A 157 -4.59 -18.06 -3.37
C HIS A 157 -4.96 -17.05 -4.44
N THR A 158 -4.06 -16.12 -4.80
CA THR A 158 -4.34 -15.03 -5.78
C THR A 158 -4.89 -15.57 -7.09
N LYS A 159 -4.27 -16.62 -7.66
CA LYS A 159 -4.69 -17.21 -8.93
C LYS A 159 -6.04 -17.92 -8.80
N PHE A 160 -6.22 -18.70 -7.74
CA PHE A 160 -7.48 -19.41 -7.50
C PHE A 160 -8.66 -18.45 -7.35
N VAL A 161 -8.55 -17.48 -6.44
CA VAL A 161 -9.60 -16.47 -6.20
C VAL A 161 -9.85 -15.63 -7.45
N GLY A 162 -8.78 -15.18 -8.12
CA GLY A 162 -8.88 -14.39 -9.33
C GLY A 162 -9.61 -15.15 -10.47
N ARG A 163 -9.26 -16.42 -10.69
CA ARG A 163 -9.91 -17.28 -11.69
C ARG A 163 -11.38 -17.50 -11.36
N THR A 164 -11.71 -17.87 -10.12
CA THR A 164 -13.08 -18.07 -9.67
C THR A 164 -13.94 -16.83 -9.91
N LEU A 165 -13.42 -15.64 -9.59
CA LEU A 165 -14.16 -14.39 -9.80
C LEU A 165 -14.33 -14.07 -11.30
N THR A 166 -13.30 -14.27 -12.11
CA THR A 166 -13.40 -14.01 -13.57
C THR A 166 -14.33 -14.98 -14.28
N GLU A 167 -14.39 -16.26 -13.87
CA GLU A 167 -15.35 -17.25 -14.36
C GLU A 167 -16.80 -16.88 -14.00
N ARG A 168 -17.02 -16.17 -12.89
CA ARG A 168 -18.33 -15.58 -12.53
C ARG A 168 -18.63 -14.27 -13.27
N GLY A 169 -17.76 -13.83 -14.18
CA GLY A 169 -17.91 -12.56 -14.92
C GLY A 169 -17.58 -11.31 -14.11
N VAL A 170 -16.94 -11.43 -12.94
CA VAL A 170 -16.57 -10.32 -12.06
C VAL A 170 -15.29 -9.66 -12.57
N LYS A 171 -15.29 -8.33 -12.66
CA LYS A 171 -14.08 -7.54 -12.97
C LYS A 171 -13.18 -7.45 -11.74
N LEU A 172 -11.87 -7.59 -11.96
CA LEU A 172 -10.87 -7.52 -10.90
C LEU A 172 -10.22 -6.14 -10.81
N GLY A 173 -10.08 -5.64 -9.59
CA GLY A 173 -9.20 -4.54 -9.24
C GLY A 173 -8.03 -5.07 -8.41
N VAL A 174 -6.82 -4.73 -8.80
CA VAL A 174 -5.59 -5.05 -8.04
C VAL A 174 -4.71 -3.81 -7.96
N SER A 175 -3.95 -3.70 -6.89
CA SER A 175 -2.90 -2.68 -6.75
C SER A 175 -1.67 -3.03 -7.61
N SER A 176 -0.53 -2.41 -7.35
CA SER A 176 0.72 -2.80 -7.98
C SER A 176 1.12 -4.22 -7.61
N ILE A 177 1.69 -4.94 -8.58
CA ILE A 177 2.13 -6.32 -8.47
C ILE A 177 3.65 -6.34 -8.44
N ARG A 178 4.24 -7.34 -7.80
CA ARG A 178 5.69 -7.55 -7.83
C ARG A 178 6.09 -8.21 -9.15
N ALA A 179 7.08 -7.66 -9.82
CA ALA A 179 7.54 -8.17 -11.12
C ALA A 179 8.11 -9.60 -11.03
N ASP A 180 8.79 -9.95 -9.90
CA ASP A 180 9.34 -11.28 -9.67
C ASP A 180 8.30 -12.39 -9.49
N THR A 181 7.02 -12.04 -9.32
CA THR A 181 5.92 -13.00 -9.15
C THR A 181 4.97 -13.07 -10.35
N VAL A 182 5.19 -12.25 -11.37
CA VAL A 182 4.37 -12.25 -12.59
C VAL A 182 4.73 -13.44 -13.47
N ASP A 183 3.73 -14.25 -13.78
CA ASP A 183 3.78 -15.27 -14.82
C ASP A 183 2.59 -15.13 -15.80
N ALA A 184 2.59 -15.91 -16.87
CA ALA A 184 1.56 -15.85 -17.89
C ALA A 184 0.16 -16.13 -17.33
N GLU A 185 0.03 -17.13 -16.45
CA GLU A 185 -1.25 -17.52 -15.85
C GLU A 185 -1.87 -16.38 -15.02
N LEU A 186 -1.08 -15.75 -14.14
CA LEU A 186 -1.57 -14.59 -13.36
C LEU A 186 -1.97 -13.44 -14.30
N ALA A 187 -1.16 -13.18 -15.31
CA ALA A 187 -1.44 -12.12 -16.27
C ALA A 187 -2.73 -12.37 -17.07
N GLU A 188 -2.99 -13.63 -17.52
CA GLU A 188 -4.23 -14.01 -18.19
C GLU A 188 -5.45 -13.80 -17.30
N ILE A 189 -5.39 -14.22 -16.03
CA ILE A 189 -6.47 -14.01 -15.06
C ILE A 189 -6.78 -12.53 -14.90
N LEU A 190 -5.75 -11.70 -14.73
CA LEU A 190 -5.92 -10.26 -14.58
C LEU A 190 -6.46 -9.59 -15.85
N LYS A 191 -6.05 -10.07 -17.02
CA LYS A 191 -6.58 -9.62 -18.31
C LYS A 191 -8.06 -9.99 -18.46
N ALA A 192 -8.44 -11.22 -18.13
CA ALA A 192 -9.83 -11.69 -18.11
C ALA A 192 -10.68 -10.88 -17.13
N GLY A 193 -10.10 -10.50 -15.97
CA GLY A 193 -10.70 -9.59 -14.99
C GLY A 193 -10.81 -8.13 -15.45
N GLY A 194 -10.38 -7.79 -16.68
CA GLY A 194 -10.53 -6.47 -17.28
C GLY A 194 -9.38 -5.50 -17.02
N LEU A 195 -8.26 -5.97 -16.49
CA LEU A 195 -7.06 -5.14 -16.32
C LEU A 195 -6.50 -4.75 -17.69
N ARG A 196 -6.27 -3.45 -17.92
CA ARG A 196 -5.77 -2.94 -19.20
C ARG A 196 -4.27 -2.62 -19.18
N THR A 197 -3.75 -2.23 -18.02
CA THR A 197 -2.36 -1.83 -17.84
C THR A 197 -1.79 -2.57 -16.65
N PHE A 198 -0.62 -3.16 -16.81
CA PHE A 198 0.12 -3.71 -15.69
C PHE A 198 0.77 -2.57 -14.88
N THR A 199 0.72 -2.68 -13.55
CA THR A 199 1.44 -1.77 -12.67
C THR A 199 2.38 -2.57 -11.78
N VAL A 200 3.68 -2.30 -11.89
CA VAL A 200 4.72 -2.92 -11.06
C VAL A 200 5.55 -1.87 -10.34
N ALA A 201 6.20 -2.27 -9.26
CA ALA A 201 7.01 -1.36 -8.46
C ALA A 201 8.48 -1.82 -8.45
N SER A 202 9.32 -1.10 -9.16
CA SER A 202 10.78 -1.22 -9.09
C SER A 202 11.32 -0.65 -7.76
N ASP A 203 10.72 0.45 -7.29
CA ASP A 203 11.06 1.22 -6.09
C ASP A 203 12.47 1.84 -6.07
N ALA A 204 13.32 1.58 -7.05
CA ALA A 204 14.62 2.24 -7.17
C ALA A 204 15.07 2.39 -8.63
N PRO A 205 15.94 3.39 -8.94
CA PRO A 205 16.42 3.67 -10.29
C PRO A 205 17.29 2.55 -10.87
N SER A 206 18.11 1.91 -10.05
CA SER A 206 19.06 0.89 -10.47
C SER A 206 18.92 -0.42 -9.72
N GLU A 207 19.45 -1.51 -10.29
CA GLU A 207 19.44 -2.81 -9.61
C GLU A 207 20.28 -2.80 -8.34
N ARG A 208 21.39 -2.08 -8.34
CA ARG A 208 22.21 -1.86 -7.15
C ARG A 208 21.39 -1.28 -6.01
N LEU A 209 20.58 -0.27 -6.27
CA LEU A 209 19.72 0.37 -5.28
C LEU A 209 18.52 -0.52 -4.88
N ARG A 210 17.95 -1.30 -5.80
CA ARG A 210 16.96 -2.32 -5.44
C ARG A 210 17.50 -3.35 -4.45
N ARG A 211 18.75 -3.79 -4.63
CA ARG A 211 19.45 -4.69 -3.68
C ARG A 211 19.67 -4.01 -2.33
N TRP A 212 20.10 -2.75 -2.33
CA TRP A 212 20.27 -1.96 -1.10
C TRP A 212 18.97 -1.82 -0.30
N LEU A 213 17.84 -1.59 -0.97
CA LEU A 213 16.52 -1.55 -0.37
C LEU A 213 15.96 -2.94 0.02
N LYS A 214 16.68 -4.01 -0.26
CA LYS A 214 16.22 -5.41 -0.12
C LYS A 214 14.88 -5.65 -0.84
N LYS A 215 14.68 -5.00 -2.00
CA LYS A 215 13.45 -5.14 -2.79
C LYS A 215 13.31 -6.55 -3.40
N GLY A 216 14.44 -7.18 -3.79
CA GLY A 216 14.47 -8.52 -4.36
C GLY A 216 13.85 -8.62 -5.77
N ILE A 217 13.81 -7.53 -6.53
CA ILE A 217 13.40 -7.49 -7.94
C ILE A 217 14.61 -7.16 -8.79
N THR A 218 14.87 -7.98 -9.79
CA THR A 218 15.96 -7.82 -10.75
C THR A 218 15.51 -7.01 -11.99
N THR A 219 16.46 -6.62 -12.80
CA THR A 219 16.19 -6.02 -14.12
C THR A 219 15.49 -7.02 -15.04
N GLU A 220 15.90 -8.31 -14.99
CA GLU A 220 15.29 -9.37 -15.78
C GLU A 220 13.83 -9.63 -15.43
N ASP A 221 13.44 -9.57 -14.15
CA ASP A 221 12.03 -9.69 -13.72
C ASP A 221 11.14 -8.61 -14.36
N LEU A 222 11.66 -7.37 -14.44
CA LEU A 222 10.94 -6.26 -15.05
C LEU A 222 10.83 -6.40 -16.57
N LEU A 223 11.90 -6.85 -17.24
CA LEU A 223 11.90 -7.15 -18.68
C LEU A 223 10.94 -8.28 -19.03
N LYS A 224 10.97 -9.37 -18.28
CA LYS A 224 10.05 -10.49 -18.41
C LYS A 224 8.58 -10.04 -18.24
N THR A 225 8.32 -9.20 -17.23
CA THR A 225 6.96 -8.66 -17.03
C THR A 225 6.52 -7.79 -18.20
N ALA A 226 7.41 -6.95 -18.75
CA ALA A 226 7.11 -6.15 -19.93
C ALA A 226 6.78 -7.03 -21.15
N GLN A 227 7.53 -8.12 -21.34
CA GLN A 227 7.31 -9.08 -22.39
C GLN A 227 5.95 -9.77 -22.25
N ILE A 228 5.62 -10.32 -21.06
CA ILE A 228 4.32 -10.95 -20.78
C ILE A 228 3.17 -9.94 -21.01
N SER A 229 3.36 -8.70 -20.55
CA SER A 229 2.39 -7.63 -20.75
C SER A 229 2.11 -7.34 -22.23
N ARG A 230 3.15 -7.33 -23.07
CA ARG A 230 3.03 -7.16 -24.51
C ARG A 230 2.33 -8.36 -25.16
N ASP A 231 2.81 -9.56 -24.88
CA ASP A 231 2.37 -10.79 -25.55
C ASP A 231 0.89 -11.08 -25.28
N LEU A 232 0.41 -10.72 -24.08
CA LEU A 232 -1.01 -10.80 -23.74
C LEU A 232 -1.80 -9.55 -24.15
N GLY A 233 -1.20 -8.56 -24.82
CA GLY A 233 -1.89 -7.40 -25.35
C GLY A 233 -2.41 -6.43 -24.30
N PHE A 234 -1.70 -6.24 -23.18
CA PHE A 234 -1.94 -5.11 -22.28
C PHE A 234 -1.54 -3.81 -22.97
N SER A 235 -2.26 -2.72 -22.67
CA SER A 235 -2.05 -1.42 -23.32
C SER A 235 -0.74 -0.73 -22.88
N GLY A 236 -0.07 -1.22 -21.84
CA GLY A 236 1.21 -0.72 -21.35
C GLY A 236 1.58 -1.27 -19.98
N LEU A 237 2.77 -0.90 -19.55
CA LEU A 237 3.35 -1.21 -18.25
C LEU A 237 3.63 0.10 -17.50
N LYS A 238 3.08 0.24 -16.31
CA LYS A 238 3.37 1.33 -15.39
C LYS A 238 4.39 0.86 -14.35
N VAL A 239 5.50 1.60 -14.22
CA VAL A 239 6.58 1.25 -13.29
C VAL A 239 6.71 2.35 -12.24
N TYR A 240 6.47 1.99 -10.97
CA TYR A 240 6.72 2.89 -9.86
C TYR A 240 8.16 2.81 -9.38
N MET A 241 8.74 3.95 -9.05
CA MET A 241 10.07 4.04 -8.46
C MET A 241 10.25 5.29 -7.60
N MET A 242 11.27 5.27 -6.79
CA MET A 242 11.71 6.40 -5.98
C MET A 242 13.06 6.89 -6.49
N ILE A 243 13.33 8.18 -6.32
CA ILE A 243 14.63 8.82 -6.51
C ILE A 243 15.01 9.59 -5.25
N GLY A 244 16.29 9.91 -5.08
CA GLY A 244 16.79 10.59 -3.89
C GLY A 244 17.11 9.65 -2.74
N LEU A 245 17.42 8.39 -3.03
CA LEU A 245 17.92 7.42 -2.06
C LEU A 245 19.31 7.82 -1.58
N GLY A 246 19.64 7.59 -0.31
CA GLY A 246 20.89 8.02 0.30
C GLY A 246 22.16 7.73 -0.52
N PRO A 247 22.40 6.48 -1.00
CA PRO A 247 23.58 6.16 -1.80
C PRO A 247 23.41 6.39 -3.32
N GLU A 248 22.31 7.03 -3.77
CA GLU A 248 22.03 7.27 -5.19
C GLU A 248 22.98 8.29 -5.80
N ASN A 249 23.49 7.98 -7.00
CA ASN A 249 24.38 8.82 -7.77
C ASN A 249 23.89 9.01 -9.23
N ASP A 250 24.67 9.72 -10.05
CA ASP A 250 24.30 10.01 -11.44
C ASP A 250 24.32 8.78 -12.35
N ASP A 251 25.07 7.72 -12.01
CA ASP A 251 25.09 6.46 -12.76
C ASP A 251 23.79 5.69 -12.57
N ASP A 252 23.19 5.73 -11.37
CA ASP A 252 21.89 5.11 -11.10
C ASP A 252 20.78 5.77 -11.96
N ILE A 253 20.84 7.09 -12.11
CA ILE A 253 19.90 7.81 -12.98
C ILE A 253 20.15 7.50 -14.47
N SER A 254 21.41 7.30 -14.86
CA SER A 254 21.74 6.87 -16.22
C SER A 254 21.25 5.44 -16.50
N GLU A 255 21.40 4.53 -15.53
CA GLU A 255 20.87 3.16 -15.60
C GLU A 255 19.34 3.20 -15.74
N LEU A 256 18.63 4.00 -14.94
CA LEU A 256 17.18 4.19 -15.05
C LEU A 256 16.76 4.59 -16.46
N ILE A 257 17.43 5.60 -17.04
CA ILE A 257 17.09 6.13 -18.36
C ILE A 257 17.32 5.06 -19.43
N SER A 258 18.47 4.38 -19.40
CA SER A 258 18.80 3.32 -20.37
C SER A 258 17.81 2.15 -20.25
N PHE A 259 17.53 1.71 -19.05
CA PHE A 259 16.58 0.64 -18.77
C PHE A 259 15.15 1.00 -19.20
N THR A 260 14.72 2.24 -18.97
CA THR A 260 13.41 2.70 -19.43
C THR A 260 13.29 2.68 -20.95
N LYS A 261 14.36 3.04 -21.69
CA LYS A 261 14.40 2.94 -23.14
C LYS A 261 14.31 1.49 -23.63
N GLU A 262 14.97 0.57 -22.93
CA GLU A 262 14.88 -0.88 -23.20
C GLU A 262 13.46 -1.39 -23.01
N LEU A 263 12.83 -1.10 -21.86
CA LEU A 263 11.43 -1.45 -21.59
C LEU A 263 10.48 -0.88 -22.63
N ALA A 264 10.70 0.37 -23.07
CA ALA A 264 9.87 1.03 -24.07
C ALA A 264 10.01 0.41 -25.48
N GLY A 265 11.13 -0.25 -25.76
CA GLY A 265 11.28 -1.11 -26.95
C GLY A 265 10.41 -2.37 -26.91
N ILE A 266 9.95 -2.79 -25.74
CA ILE A 266 9.10 -3.96 -25.55
C ILE A 266 7.62 -3.56 -25.52
N ASN A 267 7.23 -2.61 -24.68
CA ASN A 267 5.83 -2.18 -24.49
C ASN A 267 5.77 -0.69 -24.19
N ARG A 268 4.59 -0.08 -24.26
CA ARG A 268 4.38 1.31 -23.81
C ARG A 268 4.65 1.41 -22.31
N ILE A 269 5.48 2.37 -21.91
CA ILE A 269 5.90 2.55 -20.51
C ILE A 269 5.40 3.88 -19.95
N ALA A 270 4.86 3.81 -18.75
CA ALA A 270 4.58 4.98 -17.92
C ALA A 270 5.39 4.89 -16.61
N LEU A 271 6.16 5.90 -16.30
CA LEU A 271 6.92 5.97 -15.05
C LEU A 271 6.17 6.78 -14.00
N GLY A 272 5.96 6.18 -12.82
CA GLY A 272 5.51 6.90 -11.64
C GLY A 272 6.70 7.13 -10.70
N ILE A 273 7.26 8.33 -10.71
CA ILE A 273 8.46 8.66 -9.93
C ILE A 273 8.08 9.52 -8.73
N SER A 274 8.48 9.10 -7.53
CA SER A 274 8.33 9.87 -6.30
C SER A 274 9.68 10.11 -5.62
N PRO A 275 9.84 11.19 -4.84
CA PRO A 275 11.00 11.34 -4.00
C PRO A 275 10.97 10.30 -2.86
N PHE A 276 12.15 9.78 -2.51
CA PHE A 276 12.30 8.99 -1.29
C PHE A 276 12.13 9.91 -0.08
N VAL A 277 11.22 9.54 0.81
CA VAL A 277 11.01 10.20 2.10
C VAL A 277 11.25 9.16 3.19
N PRO A 278 12.26 9.38 4.06
CA PRO A 278 12.52 8.53 5.21
C PRO A 278 11.27 8.38 6.08
N LYS A 279 10.99 7.16 6.51
CA LYS A 279 9.81 6.87 7.34
C LYS A 279 10.22 6.33 8.69
N ARG A 280 9.55 6.81 9.73
CA ARG A 280 9.67 6.26 11.07
C ARG A 280 9.38 4.74 11.05
N HIS A 281 9.97 4.01 11.96
CA HIS A 281 9.87 2.54 12.05
C HIS A 281 10.48 1.78 10.86
N THR A 282 11.30 2.44 10.05
CA THR A 282 12.11 1.78 9.00
C THR A 282 13.60 1.95 9.30
N PRO A 283 14.46 1.05 8.79
CA PRO A 283 15.92 1.19 8.88
C PRO A 283 16.46 2.54 8.36
N HIS A 284 15.72 3.18 7.46
CA HIS A 284 16.10 4.42 6.81
C HIS A 284 15.55 5.68 7.50
N PHE A 285 14.99 5.55 8.72
CA PHE A 285 14.37 6.69 9.40
C PHE A 285 15.35 7.88 9.61
N ALA A 286 16.61 7.57 9.91
CA ALA A 286 17.64 8.58 10.14
C ALA A 286 18.33 9.07 8.86
N ASP A 287 18.01 8.51 7.69
CA ASP A 287 18.59 8.96 6.43
C ASP A 287 18.09 10.37 6.10
N PRO A 288 18.93 11.24 5.54
CA PRO A 288 18.52 12.58 5.15
C PRO A 288 17.60 12.53 3.93
N PHE A 289 16.62 13.42 3.87
CA PHE A 289 15.92 13.72 2.62
C PHE A 289 16.90 14.40 1.65
N ALA A 290 16.94 13.96 0.40
CA ALA A 290 17.89 14.43 -0.62
C ALA A 290 17.78 15.94 -0.95
N GLY A 291 16.66 16.56 -0.57
CA GLY A 291 16.38 17.97 -0.84
C GLY A 291 15.69 18.21 -2.19
N VAL A 292 14.82 19.22 -2.21
CA VAL A 292 13.97 19.53 -3.37
C VAL A 292 14.81 19.81 -4.62
N GLY A 293 15.90 20.60 -4.49
CA GLY A 293 16.74 20.96 -5.64
C GLY A 293 17.42 19.77 -6.31
N VAL A 294 17.84 18.75 -5.53
CA VAL A 294 18.42 17.51 -6.09
C VAL A 294 17.35 16.72 -6.83
N ILE A 295 16.19 16.55 -6.22
CA ILE A 295 15.06 15.82 -6.82
C ILE A 295 14.62 16.48 -8.13
N GLU A 296 14.41 17.80 -8.15
CA GLU A 296 14.02 18.53 -9.36
C GLU A 296 15.07 18.41 -10.48
N LYS A 297 16.37 18.52 -10.16
CA LYS A 297 17.44 18.35 -11.13
C LYS A 297 17.38 16.96 -11.77
N ARG A 298 17.21 15.90 -10.97
CA ARG A 298 17.10 14.51 -11.45
C ARG A 298 15.86 14.31 -12.31
N LEU A 299 14.70 14.80 -11.86
CA LEU A 299 13.44 14.72 -12.62
C LEU A 299 13.54 15.43 -13.96
N LYS A 300 14.10 16.65 -14.01
CA LYS A 300 14.32 17.40 -15.26
C LYS A 300 15.23 16.63 -16.24
N ARG A 301 16.29 15.98 -15.73
CA ARG A 301 17.16 15.13 -16.55
C ARG A 301 16.38 13.94 -17.12
N ILE A 302 15.66 13.19 -16.28
CA ILE A 302 14.86 12.02 -16.69
C ILE A 302 13.82 12.44 -17.74
N GLN A 303 13.04 13.48 -17.48
CA GLN A 303 12.04 13.99 -18.41
C GLN A 303 12.64 14.41 -19.75
N LYS A 304 13.78 15.11 -19.74
CA LYS A 304 14.46 15.54 -20.97
C LYS A 304 14.89 14.35 -21.82
N GLU A 305 15.48 13.31 -21.19
CA GLU A 305 16.06 12.18 -21.90
C GLU A 305 15.04 11.11 -22.31
N LEU A 306 13.84 11.11 -21.67
CA LEU A 306 12.75 10.18 -21.95
C LEU A 306 11.54 10.82 -22.66
N ARG A 307 11.59 12.09 -23.02
CA ARG A 307 10.43 12.85 -23.55
C ARG A 307 9.69 12.17 -24.69
N THR A 308 10.37 11.39 -25.51
CA THR A 308 9.81 10.67 -26.66
C THR A 308 9.71 9.16 -26.44
N THR A 309 10.05 8.68 -25.27
CA THR A 309 10.22 7.25 -24.98
C THR A 309 9.18 6.72 -23.98
N ALA A 310 8.89 7.49 -22.94
CA ALA A 310 8.00 7.08 -21.84
C ALA A 310 7.15 8.27 -21.36
N GLU A 311 6.02 7.96 -20.71
CA GLU A 311 5.13 8.90 -20.02
C GLU A 311 5.50 9.09 -18.56
#